data_d44b3fd6eb1dd58d58aa75914361007c
#
_entry.id   d44b3fd6eb1dd58d58aa75914361007c
#
_cell.length_a   1.000
_cell.length_b   1.000
_cell.length_c   1.000
_cell.angle_alpha   90.00
_cell.angle_beta   90.00
_cell.angle_gamma   90.00
#
_symmetry.space_group_name_H-M   'P 1'
#
loop_
_entity.id
_entity.type
_entity.pdbx_description
1 polymer ?
#
loop_
_entity_poly.entity_id
_entity_poly.type
_entity_poly.pdbx_seq_one_letter_code
_entity_poly.pdbx_strand_id
1 'polypeptide(L)'
;MSDDKDRKYSPGAGRVGRGPSYRPSSLIGGGDAATRTERTAVAAAGGKKEILCAFGVDVDAVAGWLGSYGGEDSPCDISRGLFSGEVGVPRLVRLFDRLDLQTSWFIPGHSIETFPDQCRMVVDAGHEIGMHGYSHENPIAMTRVQEEAIMDKCIDLIEKLSGRRPTGYVAPWWEFSAVTNELLLSRGIKYDHSLMNNDFHPFYVRVGDSWTPIDYSQHPDAWMKPLVRGEETDLIDIPGSWYLDDLPPMMFIKSAPNSFGFVNPRDIEELWRDQFDWVYREFDYAVFTMTIHPDVSGRPQVLLMLERLIEYIRGHSGVRFTTFDDIADDFARRHPREGASVAAE
;
A
#
# COMPACT_ATOMS: atom_id res chain seq x y z
N MET A 1 -31.19 10.41 36.83
CA MET A 1 -31.77 9.08 36.90
C MET A 1 -31.39 8.41 35.59
N SER A 2 -30.54 7.47 35.48
CA SER A 2 -29.52 6.71 36.21
C SER A 2 -28.57 6.19 35.14
N ASP A 3 -27.34 6.52 35.26
CA ASP A 3 -26.16 5.66 35.36
C ASP A 3 -26.28 4.28 34.71
N ASP A 4 -25.51 4.09 33.62
CA ASP A 4 -24.81 2.83 33.40
C ASP A 4 -23.56 3.09 32.52
N LYS A 5 -22.49 3.52 33.16
CA LYS A 5 -21.12 3.51 32.63
C LYS A 5 -20.31 2.76 33.65
N ASP A 6 -20.01 1.48 33.38
CA ASP A 6 -18.82 0.79 33.86
C ASP A 6 -18.92 -0.72 33.54
N ARG A 7 -18.44 -1.15 32.38
CA ARG A 7 -18.00 -2.52 32.19
C ARG A 7 -16.47 -2.52 32.04
N LYS A 8 -15.81 -2.65 33.17
CA LYS A 8 -14.39 -2.99 33.24
C LYS A 8 -14.19 -4.43 32.77
N TYR A 9 -13.41 -4.60 31.74
CA TYR A 9 -12.92 -5.90 31.29
C TYR A 9 -11.81 -6.35 32.25
N SER A 10 -12.04 -7.40 33.00
CA SER A 10 -11.02 -8.09 33.82
C SER A 10 -10.55 -9.34 33.07
N PRO A 11 -9.23 -9.51 32.77
CA PRO A 11 -8.75 -10.76 32.21
C PRO A 11 -8.68 -11.84 33.29
N GLY A 12 -9.53 -12.86 33.16
CA GLY A 12 -9.49 -14.05 33.99
C GLY A 12 -8.25 -14.90 33.71
N ALA A 13 -7.46 -15.19 34.73
CA ALA A 13 -6.35 -16.12 34.67
C ALA A 13 -6.86 -17.56 34.48
N GLY A 14 -6.85 -18.04 33.24
CA GLY A 14 -7.12 -19.42 32.87
C GLY A 14 -5.85 -20.26 32.93
N ARG A 15 -5.85 -21.31 33.72
CA ARG A 15 -4.76 -22.32 33.82
C ARG A 15 -4.51 -22.95 32.43
N VAL A 16 -3.27 -22.92 31.99
CA VAL A 16 -2.80 -23.63 30.78
C VAL A 16 -2.70 -25.13 31.13
N GLY A 17 -3.67 -25.91 30.67
CA GLY A 17 -3.59 -27.37 30.65
C GLY A 17 -2.67 -27.81 29.48
N ARG A 18 -1.69 -28.67 29.80
CA ARG A 18 -0.86 -29.33 28.79
C ARG A 18 -1.72 -30.26 27.95
N GLY A 19 -1.91 -29.92 26.66
CA GLY A 19 -2.54 -30.80 25.68
C GLY A 19 -1.57 -31.89 25.21
N PRO A 20 -2.07 -33.02 24.68
CA PRO A 20 -1.27 -34.17 24.29
C PRO A 20 -0.43 -33.91 23.04
N SER A 21 0.78 -34.47 23.06
CA SER A 21 1.75 -34.44 21.98
C SER A 21 1.21 -35.09 20.69
N TYR A 22 1.18 -34.34 19.62
CA TYR A 22 0.82 -34.81 18.27
C TYR A 22 1.98 -35.66 17.69
N ARG A 23 1.73 -36.93 17.40
CA ARG A 23 2.60 -37.77 16.57
C ARG A 23 1.95 -37.86 15.17
N PRO A 24 2.68 -37.61 14.08
CA PRO A 24 2.12 -37.81 12.76
C PRO A 24 2.08 -39.32 12.43
N SER A 25 0.89 -39.84 12.16
CA SER A 25 0.69 -41.16 11.57
C SER A 25 0.71 -41.08 10.06
N SER A 26 1.60 -41.84 9.43
CA SER A 26 1.63 -42.11 8.01
C SER A 26 0.41 -42.93 7.58
N LEU A 27 -0.38 -42.42 6.65
CA LEU A 27 -1.29 -43.26 5.86
C LEU A 27 -1.16 -42.84 4.38
N ILE A 28 -0.55 -43.75 3.63
CA ILE A 28 -0.58 -43.79 2.16
C ILE A 28 -1.91 -44.49 1.77
N GLY A 29 -2.69 -43.87 0.92
CA GLY A 29 -3.85 -44.50 0.30
C GLY A 29 -4.40 -43.64 -0.82
N GLY A 30 -4.26 -44.10 -2.06
CA GLY A 30 -4.56 -43.40 -3.28
C GLY A 30 -6.06 -43.26 -3.56
N GLY A 31 -6.39 -42.33 -4.44
CA GLY A 31 -7.74 -42.10 -5.02
C GLY A 31 -7.74 -40.87 -5.92
N ASP A 32 -8.00 -41.12 -7.16
CA ASP A 32 -8.01 -40.36 -8.40
C ASP A 32 -8.52 -38.91 -8.41
N ALA A 33 -7.82 -38.15 -9.26
CA ALA A 33 -8.29 -37.17 -10.25
C ALA A 33 -9.42 -36.21 -9.86
N ALA A 34 -9.06 -34.99 -9.50
CA ALA A 34 -9.87 -33.82 -9.84
C ALA A 34 -8.97 -32.59 -10.01
N THR A 35 -8.99 -32.07 -11.21
CA THR A 35 -8.65 -30.71 -11.63
C THR A 35 -7.39 -30.06 -11.01
N ARG A 36 -6.32 -30.33 -11.71
CA ARG A 36 -5.08 -29.58 -11.69
C ARG A 36 -5.40 -28.15 -12.15
N THR A 37 -5.72 -27.30 -11.21
CA THR A 37 -5.66 -25.84 -11.43
C THR A 37 -4.23 -25.58 -11.89
N GLU A 38 -4.07 -25.08 -13.09
CA GLU A 38 -2.79 -24.74 -13.68
C GLU A 38 -2.10 -23.77 -12.74
N ARG A 39 -1.14 -24.27 -11.95
CA ARG A 39 -0.04 -23.47 -11.49
C ARG A 39 0.66 -23.04 -12.75
N THR A 40 0.53 -21.81 -13.14
CA THR A 40 1.46 -21.16 -14.05
C THR A 40 2.80 -21.16 -13.33
N ALA A 41 3.51 -22.29 -13.41
CA ALA A 41 4.91 -22.31 -13.20
C ALA A 41 5.46 -21.45 -14.33
N VAL A 42 5.85 -20.21 -14.05
CA VAL A 42 6.76 -19.47 -14.91
C VAL A 42 8.02 -20.31 -14.95
N ALA A 43 8.11 -21.16 -15.98
CA ALA A 43 9.31 -21.92 -16.25
C ALA A 43 10.43 -20.91 -16.45
N ALA A 44 11.56 -21.13 -15.79
CA ALA A 44 12.83 -20.49 -16.08
C ALA A 44 13.20 -20.74 -17.55
N ALA A 45 12.64 -19.98 -18.44
CA ALA A 45 13.17 -19.77 -19.78
C ALA A 45 14.17 -18.64 -19.61
N GLY A 46 15.44 -18.85 -19.96
CA GLY A 46 16.55 -17.90 -19.81
C GLY A 46 16.26 -16.51 -20.40
N GLY A 47 15.28 -15.83 -19.85
CA GLY A 47 14.89 -14.47 -20.12
C GLY A 47 15.85 -13.50 -19.42
N LYS A 48 16.01 -12.34 -20.01
CA LYS A 48 16.78 -11.26 -19.40
C LYS A 48 16.07 -10.84 -18.12
N LYS A 49 16.79 -10.88 -16.98
CA LYS A 49 16.29 -10.41 -15.67
C LYS A 49 15.76 -8.97 -15.78
N GLU A 50 14.55 -8.72 -15.30
CA GLU A 50 13.94 -7.42 -15.27
C GLU A 50 13.12 -7.25 -13.98
N ILE A 51 13.69 -6.56 -13.00
CA ILE A 51 13.01 -6.22 -11.75
C ILE A 51 12.76 -4.72 -11.72
N LEU A 52 11.50 -4.32 -11.68
CA LEU A 52 11.07 -2.94 -11.59
C LEU A 52 10.93 -2.55 -10.12
N CYS A 53 11.75 -1.62 -9.66
CA CYS A 53 11.69 -1.12 -8.29
C CYS A 53 11.05 0.27 -8.27
N ALA A 54 10.18 0.54 -7.31
CA ALA A 54 9.56 1.84 -7.17
C ALA A 54 9.34 2.21 -5.69
N PHE A 55 9.34 3.52 -5.43
CA PHE A 55 8.90 4.07 -4.17
C PHE A 55 7.55 4.77 -4.36
N GLY A 56 6.57 4.41 -3.53
CA GLY A 56 5.40 5.19 -3.21
C GLY A 56 5.71 6.07 -2.00
N VAL A 57 5.49 7.36 -2.11
CA VAL A 57 5.73 8.30 -1.02
C VAL A 57 4.39 8.90 -0.60
N ASP A 58 3.87 8.46 0.55
CA ASP A 58 2.60 8.91 1.09
C ASP A 58 2.82 10.14 1.98
N VAL A 59 2.35 11.31 1.52
CA VAL A 59 2.56 12.59 2.22
C VAL A 59 1.41 12.84 3.20
N ASP A 60 1.26 11.97 4.17
CA ASP A 60 0.18 12.06 5.17
C ASP A 60 0.26 13.35 5.97
N ALA A 61 1.43 13.65 6.47
CA ALA A 61 1.69 14.90 7.19
C ALA A 61 0.58 15.19 8.23
N VAL A 62 0.01 16.41 8.22
CA VAL A 62 -1.08 16.76 9.14
C VAL A 62 -2.35 15.94 8.85
N ALA A 63 -2.63 15.58 7.60
CA ALA A 63 -3.81 14.79 7.23
C ALA A 63 -3.86 13.44 7.96
N GLY A 64 -2.72 12.75 8.10
CA GLY A 64 -2.63 11.50 8.86
C GLY A 64 -3.05 11.66 10.32
N TRP A 65 -2.72 12.78 10.96
CA TRP A 65 -3.12 13.06 12.35
C TRP A 65 -4.58 13.42 12.50
N LEU A 66 -5.22 13.96 11.44
CA LEU A 66 -6.65 14.26 11.43
C LEU A 66 -7.49 13.02 11.16
N GLY A 67 -7.09 12.20 10.19
CA GLY A 67 -7.93 11.10 9.69
C GLY A 67 -7.63 9.73 10.30
N SER A 68 -6.38 9.49 10.79
CA SER A 68 -5.94 8.13 11.05
C SER A 68 -5.26 7.92 12.38
N TYR A 69 -4.27 8.75 12.70
CA TYR A 69 -3.36 8.43 13.81
C TYR A 69 -3.93 8.79 15.17
N GLY A 70 -5.00 9.60 15.21
CA GLY A 70 -5.49 10.26 16.41
C GLY A 70 -4.49 11.32 16.90
N GLY A 71 -4.96 12.27 17.70
CA GLY A 71 -4.14 13.39 18.15
C GLY A 71 -4.48 14.70 17.44
N GLU A 72 -5.62 14.75 16.78
CA GLU A 72 -6.21 15.93 16.15
C GLU A 72 -6.42 17.09 17.14
N ASP A 73 -6.50 16.81 18.44
CA ASP A 73 -6.59 17.76 19.53
C ASP A 73 -5.21 18.11 20.17
N SER A 74 -4.11 17.52 19.67
CA SER A 74 -2.78 17.66 20.23
C SER A 74 -1.87 18.53 19.35
N PRO A 75 -1.56 19.78 19.73
CA PRO A 75 -0.56 20.59 19.00
C PRO A 75 0.80 19.91 18.84
N CYS A 76 1.17 19.03 19.79
CA CYS A 76 2.42 18.30 19.72
C CYS A 76 2.37 17.20 18.64
N ASP A 77 1.26 16.50 18.48
CA ASP A 77 1.11 15.50 17.42
C ASP A 77 0.92 16.16 16.06
N ILE A 78 0.15 17.23 15.95
CA ILE A 78 0.05 18.05 14.74
C ILE A 78 1.43 18.58 14.31
N SER A 79 2.30 18.96 15.25
CA SER A 79 3.67 19.41 14.94
C SER A 79 4.54 18.32 14.28
N ARG A 80 4.21 17.04 14.48
CA ARG A 80 4.87 15.93 13.79
C ARG A 80 4.45 15.87 12.32
N GLY A 81 3.19 16.16 12.04
CA GLY A 81 2.71 16.33 10.66
C GLY A 81 3.32 17.55 9.96
N LEU A 82 3.52 18.68 10.70
CA LEU A 82 4.25 19.83 10.17
C LEU A 82 5.70 19.47 9.82
N PHE A 83 6.39 18.68 10.66
CA PHE A 83 7.71 18.16 10.34
C PHE A 83 7.72 17.38 9.02
N SER A 84 6.72 16.54 8.80
CA SER A 84 6.59 15.75 7.57
C SER A 84 6.58 16.64 6.32
N GLY A 85 5.65 17.60 6.27
CA GLY A 85 5.53 18.52 5.14
C GLY A 85 6.73 19.47 5.00
N GLU A 86 7.09 20.18 6.06
CA GLU A 86 8.08 21.26 5.99
C GLU A 86 9.54 20.77 5.93
N VAL A 87 9.84 19.61 6.50
CA VAL A 87 11.20 19.09 6.63
C VAL A 87 11.40 17.77 5.92
N GLY A 88 10.47 16.81 6.09
CA GLY A 88 10.55 15.47 5.54
C GLY A 88 10.50 15.47 4.02
N VAL A 89 9.49 16.11 3.43
CA VAL A 89 9.34 16.23 1.97
C VAL A 89 10.57 16.82 1.31
N PRO A 90 11.09 18.02 1.71
CA PRO A 90 12.29 18.56 1.09
C PRO A 90 13.54 17.68 1.25
N ARG A 91 13.63 16.88 2.30
CA ARG A 91 14.75 15.95 2.49
C ARG A 91 14.68 14.77 1.53
N LEU A 92 13.50 14.19 1.34
CA LEU A 92 13.31 13.08 0.40
C LEU A 92 13.49 13.53 -1.04
N VAL A 93 12.94 14.68 -1.44
CA VAL A 93 13.17 15.24 -2.78
C VAL A 93 14.67 15.38 -3.05
N ARG A 94 15.44 15.96 -2.10
CA ARG A 94 16.90 16.07 -2.27
C ARG A 94 17.62 14.72 -2.28
N LEU A 95 17.12 13.71 -1.56
CA LEU A 95 17.69 12.37 -1.61
C LEU A 95 17.52 11.76 -2.99
N PHE A 96 16.31 11.80 -3.52
CA PHE A 96 15.98 11.23 -4.83
C PHE A 96 16.66 11.98 -5.98
N ASP A 97 16.73 13.32 -5.92
CA ASP A 97 17.50 14.12 -6.88
C ASP A 97 18.98 13.72 -6.89
N ARG A 98 19.62 13.61 -5.72
CA ARG A 98 21.03 13.17 -5.61
C ARG A 98 21.27 11.76 -6.15
N LEU A 99 20.27 10.89 -6.05
CA LEU A 99 20.34 9.50 -6.52
C LEU A 99 19.79 9.34 -7.93
N ASP A 100 19.39 10.41 -8.61
CA ASP A 100 18.79 10.39 -9.95
C ASP A 100 17.62 9.38 -10.02
N LEU A 101 16.64 9.55 -9.13
CA LEU A 101 15.46 8.71 -9.04
C LEU A 101 14.19 9.53 -9.23
N GLN A 102 13.31 9.05 -10.10
CA GLN A 102 11.91 9.46 -10.11
C GLN A 102 11.07 8.46 -9.31
N THR A 103 10.12 8.97 -8.55
CA THR A 103 9.28 8.21 -7.63
C THR A 103 7.83 8.68 -7.74
N SER A 104 6.89 7.91 -7.19
CA SER A 104 5.47 8.26 -7.18
C SER A 104 5.07 8.79 -5.81
N TRP A 105 4.42 9.95 -5.78
CA TRP A 105 4.02 10.62 -4.54
C TRP A 105 2.50 10.67 -4.45
N PHE A 106 1.96 10.08 -3.41
CA PHE A 106 0.54 10.06 -3.13
C PHE A 106 0.24 11.10 -2.05
N ILE A 107 -0.43 12.17 -2.48
CA ILE A 107 -0.55 13.37 -1.65
C ILE A 107 -2.00 13.63 -1.29
N PRO A 108 -2.37 13.58 0.00
CA PRO A 108 -3.69 13.99 0.46
C PRO A 108 -4.00 15.43 0.04
N GLY A 109 -5.26 15.70 -0.31
CA GLY A 109 -5.69 17.05 -0.69
C GLY A 109 -5.37 18.09 0.39
N HIS A 110 -5.54 17.73 1.66
CA HIS A 110 -5.17 18.56 2.81
C HIS A 110 -3.66 18.93 2.81
N SER A 111 -2.81 17.96 2.49
CA SER A 111 -1.36 18.19 2.42
C SER A 111 -0.98 19.13 1.27
N ILE A 112 -1.68 19.05 0.13
CA ILE A 112 -1.51 20.00 -1.00
C ILE A 112 -1.87 21.43 -0.57
N GLU A 113 -3.00 21.60 0.11
CA GLU A 113 -3.46 22.93 0.55
C GLU A 113 -2.63 23.49 1.73
N THR A 114 -2.06 22.62 2.58
CA THR A 114 -1.26 23.03 3.76
C THR A 114 0.20 23.31 3.41
N PHE A 115 0.78 22.57 2.47
CA PHE A 115 2.21 22.63 2.09
C PHE A 115 2.40 22.87 0.59
N PRO A 116 1.79 23.93 0.00
CA PRO A 116 1.80 24.13 -1.45
C PRO A 116 3.21 24.24 -2.05
N ASP A 117 4.12 24.90 -1.33
CA ASP A 117 5.50 25.07 -1.80
C ASP A 117 6.27 23.73 -1.81
N GLN A 118 6.09 22.89 -0.79
CA GLN A 118 6.75 21.60 -0.70
C GLN A 118 6.17 20.62 -1.74
N CYS A 119 4.84 20.62 -1.93
CA CYS A 119 4.21 19.84 -3.00
C CYS A 119 4.66 20.31 -4.39
N ARG A 120 4.85 21.62 -4.58
CA ARG A 120 5.42 22.17 -5.83
C ARG A 120 6.86 21.69 -6.06
N MET A 121 7.71 21.61 -5.02
CA MET A 121 9.06 21.04 -5.14
C MET A 121 9.04 19.60 -5.67
N VAL A 122 8.06 18.78 -5.26
CA VAL A 122 7.90 17.41 -5.74
C VAL A 122 7.59 17.39 -7.24
N VAL A 123 6.65 18.24 -7.68
CA VAL A 123 6.30 18.38 -9.11
C VAL A 123 7.48 18.88 -9.94
N ASP A 124 8.16 19.93 -9.46
CA ASP A 124 9.30 20.56 -10.18
C ASP A 124 10.50 19.61 -10.31
N ALA A 125 10.64 18.64 -9.38
CA ALA A 125 11.62 17.56 -9.47
C ALA A 125 11.23 16.44 -10.47
N GLY A 126 10.04 16.53 -11.09
CA GLY A 126 9.59 15.59 -12.11
C GLY A 126 9.01 14.28 -11.58
N HIS A 127 8.67 14.23 -10.30
CA HIS A 127 8.02 13.07 -9.70
C HIS A 127 6.56 12.94 -10.14
N GLU A 128 6.06 11.71 -10.12
CA GLU A 128 4.64 11.42 -10.33
C GLU A 128 3.81 11.84 -9.13
N ILE A 129 2.58 12.34 -9.35
CA ILE A 129 1.64 12.70 -8.29
C ILE A 129 0.35 11.88 -8.43
N GLY A 130 0.02 11.12 -7.40
CA GLY A 130 -1.23 10.37 -7.26
C GLY A 130 -2.09 10.85 -6.10
N MET A 131 -3.30 10.28 -6.00
CA MET A 131 -4.27 10.61 -4.95
C MET A 131 -4.08 9.78 -3.69
N HIS A 132 -4.40 10.38 -2.51
CA HIS A 132 -4.38 9.72 -1.21
C HIS A 132 -5.46 10.25 -0.24
N GLY A 133 -6.71 10.32 -0.69
CA GLY A 133 -7.77 10.95 0.09
C GLY A 133 -7.55 12.46 0.28
N TYR A 134 -8.38 13.10 1.11
CA TYR A 134 -8.22 14.51 1.44
C TYR A 134 -7.55 14.72 2.81
N SER A 135 -8.14 14.20 3.90
CA SER A 135 -7.58 14.21 5.26
C SER A 135 -7.20 12.80 5.74
N HIS A 136 -6.83 11.93 4.82
CA HIS A 136 -6.50 10.53 5.11
C HIS A 136 -7.68 9.76 5.74
N GLU A 137 -8.87 9.97 5.21
CA GLU A 137 -10.11 9.34 5.66
C GLU A 137 -10.11 7.85 5.30
N ASN A 138 -10.61 6.99 6.21
CA ASN A 138 -10.80 5.58 5.92
C ASN A 138 -11.98 5.37 4.95
N PRO A 139 -11.78 4.84 3.73
CA PRO A 139 -12.85 4.64 2.76
C PRO A 139 -14.02 3.80 3.25
N ILE A 140 -13.78 2.79 4.10
CA ILE A 140 -14.84 1.93 4.66
C ILE A 140 -15.83 2.73 5.52
N ALA A 141 -15.39 3.79 6.18
CA ALA A 141 -16.21 4.59 7.05
C ALA A 141 -17.06 5.63 6.31
N MET A 142 -16.80 5.82 5.01
CA MET A 142 -17.45 6.87 4.21
C MET A 142 -18.72 6.37 3.51
N THR A 143 -19.63 7.29 3.27
CA THR A 143 -20.71 7.08 2.29
C THR A 143 -20.17 7.30 0.87
N ARG A 144 -20.81 6.69 -0.14
CA ARG A 144 -20.47 6.92 -1.55
C ARG A 144 -20.33 8.41 -1.90
N VAL A 145 -21.28 9.24 -1.45
CA VAL A 145 -21.28 10.69 -1.74
C VAL A 145 -20.06 11.39 -1.15
N GLN A 146 -19.62 10.98 0.04
CA GLN A 146 -18.41 11.54 0.67
C GLN A 146 -17.17 11.13 -0.11
N GLU A 147 -17.06 9.86 -0.47
CA GLU A 147 -15.90 9.33 -1.21
C GLU A 147 -15.80 9.97 -2.61
N GLU A 148 -16.94 10.12 -3.33
CA GLU A 148 -17.00 10.84 -4.59
C GLU A 148 -16.51 12.29 -4.47
N ALA A 149 -17.02 13.03 -3.49
CA ALA A 149 -16.66 14.43 -3.29
C ALA A 149 -15.17 14.61 -2.94
N ILE A 150 -14.60 13.69 -2.16
CA ILE A 150 -13.19 13.69 -1.79
C ILE A 150 -12.32 13.41 -3.02
N MET A 151 -12.64 12.39 -3.80
CA MET A 151 -11.90 12.05 -5.02
C MET A 151 -11.92 13.24 -6.02
N ASP A 152 -13.09 13.81 -6.27
CA ASP A 152 -13.23 14.93 -7.20
C ASP A 152 -12.42 16.15 -6.75
N LYS A 153 -12.46 16.49 -5.46
CA LYS A 153 -11.63 17.58 -4.90
C LYS A 153 -10.15 17.29 -5.03
N CYS A 154 -9.70 16.07 -4.74
CA CYS A 154 -8.29 15.71 -4.82
C CYS A 154 -7.78 15.75 -6.26
N ILE A 155 -8.57 15.27 -7.22
CA ILE A 155 -8.25 15.38 -8.65
C ILE A 155 -8.05 16.83 -9.05
N ASP A 156 -8.99 17.72 -8.68
CA ASP A 156 -8.90 19.14 -8.99
C ASP A 156 -7.65 19.81 -8.38
N LEU A 157 -7.30 19.43 -7.14
CA LEU A 157 -6.13 19.98 -6.47
C LEU A 157 -4.83 19.50 -7.13
N ILE A 158 -4.73 18.23 -7.48
CA ILE A 158 -3.55 17.66 -8.15
C ILE A 158 -3.40 18.26 -9.56
N GLU A 159 -4.49 18.39 -10.30
CA GLU A 159 -4.46 19.01 -11.64
C GLU A 159 -4.00 20.47 -11.59
N LYS A 160 -4.46 21.24 -10.61
CA LYS A 160 -4.00 22.61 -10.37
C LYS A 160 -2.53 22.68 -9.95
N LEU A 161 -2.06 21.73 -9.15
CA LEU A 161 -0.69 21.66 -8.67
C LEU A 161 0.28 21.26 -9.77
N SER A 162 -0.01 20.17 -10.51
CA SER A 162 0.92 19.52 -11.44
C SER A 162 0.69 19.88 -12.90
N GLY A 163 -0.48 20.41 -13.25
CA GLY A 163 -0.93 20.61 -14.63
C GLY A 163 -1.35 19.30 -15.31
N ARG A 164 -1.42 18.18 -14.57
CA ARG A 164 -1.78 16.85 -15.08
C ARG A 164 -2.84 16.22 -14.18
N ARG A 165 -3.77 15.50 -14.79
CA ARG A 165 -4.73 14.68 -14.06
C ARG A 165 -4.00 13.47 -13.44
N PRO A 166 -4.29 13.10 -12.18
CA PRO A 166 -3.68 11.91 -11.58
C PRO A 166 -4.17 10.64 -12.28
N THR A 167 -3.29 9.68 -12.44
CA THR A 167 -3.58 8.34 -12.99
C THR A 167 -3.54 7.25 -11.93
N GLY A 168 -2.98 7.54 -10.76
CA GLY A 168 -2.79 6.61 -9.67
C GLY A 168 -3.49 7.01 -8.37
N TYR A 169 -3.77 6.00 -7.58
CA TYR A 169 -4.39 6.11 -6.26
C TYR A 169 -3.72 5.18 -5.25
N VAL A 170 -3.60 5.64 -4.02
CA VAL A 170 -3.36 4.81 -2.83
C VAL A 170 -4.49 5.10 -1.85
N ALA A 171 -5.16 4.07 -1.40
CA ALA A 171 -6.21 4.23 -0.41
C ALA A 171 -5.59 4.54 0.96
N PRO A 172 -6.06 5.60 1.67
CA PRO A 172 -5.73 5.77 3.06
C PRO A 172 -6.01 4.48 3.86
N TRP A 173 -5.11 4.12 4.76
CA TRP A 173 -5.17 2.85 5.51
C TRP A 173 -4.99 1.57 4.68
N TRP A 174 -4.76 1.67 3.39
CA TRP A 174 -4.89 0.55 2.46
C TRP A 174 -6.24 -0.17 2.59
N GLU A 175 -7.32 0.62 2.63
CA GLU A 175 -8.69 0.13 2.77
C GLU A 175 -9.57 0.57 1.60
N PHE A 176 -10.34 -0.37 1.06
CA PHE A 176 -11.35 -0.09 0.04
C PHE A 176 -12.75 -0.14 0.61
N SER A 177 -13.58 0.80 0.22
CA SER A 177 -15.03 0.67 0.35
C SER A 177 -15.60 -0.27 -0.74
N ALA A 178 -16.85 -0.62 -0.63
CA ALA A 178 -17.51 -1.42 -1.66
C ALA A 178 -17.61 -0.72 -3.04
N VAL A 179 -17.37 0.59 -3.09
CA VAL A 179 -17.53 1.41 -4.31
C VAL A 179 -16.24 2.03 -4.80
N THR A 180 -15.14 1.95 -4.05
CA THR A 180 -13.86 2.59 -4.40
C THR A 180 -13.41 2.24 -5.81
N ASN A 181 -13.41 0.95 -6.18
CA ASN A 181 -13.00 0.49 -7.51
C ASN A 181 -13.84 1.16 -8.63
N GLU A 182 -15.17 1.14 -8.49
CA GLU A 182 -16.08 1.77 -9.45
C GLU A 182 -15.80 3.27 -9.60
N LEU A 183 -15.57 3.94 -8.46
CA LEU A 183 -15.32 5.38 -8.43
C LEU A 183 -13.98 5.75 -9.09
N LEU A 184 -12.94 4.96 -8.88
CA LEU A 184 -11.64 5.13 -9.53
C LEU A 184 -11.75 4.96 -11.03
N LEU A 185 -12.36 3.88 -11.49
CA LEU A 185 -12.56 3.60 -12.93
C LEU A 185 -13.39 4.70 -13.61
N SER A 186 -14.48 5.16 -12.98
CA SER A 186 -15.33 6.23 -13.52
C SER A 186 -14.62 7.57 -13.67
N ARG A 187 -13.51 7.75 -12.98
CA ARG A 187 -12.67 8.96 -13.01
C ARG A 187 -11.42 8.80 -13.87
N GLY A 188 -11.26 7.64 -14.53
CA GLY A 188 -10.15 7.35 -15.41
C GLY A 188 -8.83 7.10 -14.67
N ILE A 189 -8.90 6.68 -13.41
CA ILE A 189 -7.71 6.23 -12.67
C ILE A 189 -7.29 4.87 -13.24
N LYS A 190 -6.01 4.76 -13.56
CA LYS A 190 -5.41 3.62 -14.24
C LYS A 190 -4.97 2.53 -13.27
N TYR A 191 -4.41 2.93 -12.14
CA TYR A 191 -3.88 1.99 -11.17
C TYR A 191 -4.15 2.42 -9.73
N ASP A 192 -4.13 1.40 -8.87
CA ASP A 192 -4.16 1.49 -7.42
C ASP A 192 -2.92 0.80 -6.83
N HIS A 193 -2.56 1.16 -5.59
CA HIS A 193 -1.52 0.50 -4.80
C HIS A 193 -2.02 0.28 -3.38
N SER A 194 -3.05 -0.56 -3.21
CA SER A 194 -3.64 -0.78 -1.88
C SER A 194 -3.95 -2.23 -1.56
N LEU A 195 -4.18 -3.06 -2.58
CA LEU A 195 -4.54 -4.47 -2.37
C LEU A 195 -3.28 -5.35 -2.26
N MET A 196 -3.44 -6.51 -1.61
CA MET A 196 -2.36 -7.43 -1.27
C MET A 196 -2.63 -8.85 -1.75
N ASN A 197 -3.31 -8.99 -2.89
CA ASN A 197 -3.64 -10.29 -3.47
C ASN A 197 -2.41 -11.02 -4.03
N ASN A 198 -1.38 -10.26 -4.33
CA ASN A 198 -0.03 -10.69 -4.73
C ASN A 198 0.98 -9.85 -3.96
N ASP A 199 2.25 -10.19 -4.05
CA ASP A 199 3.33 -9.44 -3.41
C ASP A 199 4.29 -8.78 -4.41
N PHE A 200 4.56 -9.43 -5.56
CA PHE A 200 5.59 -8.96 -6.51
C PHE A 200 5.13 -8.94 -7.98
N HIS A 201 3.84 -9.12 -8.24
CA HIS A 201 3.28 -9.01 -9.59
C HIS A 201 1.99 -8.20 -9.56
N PRO A 202 1.86 -7.16 -10.38
CA PRO A 202 0.60 -6.45 -10.54
C PRO A 202 -0.50 -7.39 -11.02
N PHE A 203 -1.74 -7.00 -10.77
CA PHE A 203 -2.91 -7.76 -11.20
C PHE A 203 -4.09 -6.83 -11.49
N TYR A 204 -5.08 -7.33 -12.22
CA TYR A 204 -6.32 -6.59 -12.40
C TYR A 204 -7.24 -6.75 -11.19
N VAL A 205 -7.76 -5.64 -10.68
CA VAL A 205 -8.65 -5.60 -9.52
C VAL A 205 -10.00 -6.22 -9.88
N ARG A 206 -10.52 -7.06 -8.97
CA ARG A 206 -11.87 -7.62 -9.14
C ARG A 206 -12.91 -6.83 -8.36
N VAL A 207 -14.12 -6.80 -8.88
CA VAL A 207 -15.32 -6.34 -8.17
C VAL A 207 -16.27 -7.50 -7.93
N GLY A 208 -17.01 -7.44 -6.81
CA GLY A 208 -17.99 -8.47 -6.48
C GLY A 208 -17.41 -9.72 -5.81
N ASP A 209 -16.16 -9.70 -5.37
CA ASP A 209 -15.64 -10.69 -4.43
C ASP A 209 -16.55 -10.70 -3.20
N SER A 210 -17.01 -11.87 -2.76
CA SER A 210 -17.91 -11.98 -1.63
C SER A 210 -17.49 -13.09 -0.67
N TRP A 211 -17.66 -12.82 0.61
CA TRP A 211 -17.38 -13.76 1.70
C TRP A 211 -18.46 -13.68 2.76
N THR A 212 -18.59 -14.72 3.55
CA THR A 212 -19.58 -14.77 4.62
C THR A 212 -18.89 -14.62 5.98
N PRO A 213 -19.17 -13.53 6.72
CA PRO A 213 -18.64 -13.37 8.07
C PRO A 213 -19.11 -14.49 9.00
N ILE A 214 -18.29 -14.82 9.99
CA ILE A 214 -18.66 -15.79 11.04
C ILE A 214 -19.70 -15.15 11.94
N ASP A 215 -20.84 -15.86 12.13
CA ASP A 215 -21.88 -15.50 13.08
C ASP A 215 -22.10 -16.64 14.07
N TYR A 216 -21.53 -16.54 15.26
CA TYR A 216 -21.64 -17.56 16.30
C TYR A 216 -23.06 -17.74 16.85
N SER A 217 -24.01 -16.87 16.53
CA SER A 217 -25.41 -17.02 16.88
C SER A 217 -26.16 -17.99 15.95
N GLN A 218 -25.56 -18.33 14.79
CA GLN A 218 -26.15 -19.19 13.76
C GLN A 218 -25.55 -20.60 13.80
N HIS A 219 -26.24 -21.55 13.17
CA HIS A 219 -25.63 -22.84 12.89
C HIS A 219 -24.44 -22.69 11.95
N PRO A 220 -23.33 -23.46 12.12
CA PRO A 220 -22.12 -23.30 11.30
C PRO A 220 -22.33 -23.32 9.78
N ASP A 221 -23.31 -24.10 9.28
CA ASP A 221 -23.63 -24.18 7.85
C ASP A 221 -24.02 -22.80 7.26
N ALA A 222 -24.47 -21.87 8.08
CA ALA A 222 -24.83 -20.52 7.63
C ALA A 222 -23.61 -19.71 7.14
N TRP A 223 -22.44 -19.94 7.77
CA TRP A 223 -21.22 -19.17 7.50
C TRP A 223 -20.03 -20.02 7.02
N MET A 224 -20.08 -21.35 7.06
CA MET A 224 -19.05 -22.22 6.47
C MET A 224 -19.16 -22.22 4.93
N LYS A 225 -18.82 -21.08 4.32
CA LYS A 225 -18.88 -20.88 2.86
C LYS A 225 -17.52 -20.37 2.36
N PRO A 226 -17.04 -20.86 1.20
CA PRO A 226 -15.82 -20.35 0.61
C PRO A 226 -16.05 -18.91 0.10
N LEU A 227 -14.95 -18.17 -0.06
CA LEU A 227 -14.95 -16.92 -0.81
C LEU A 227 -15.38 -17.18 -2.26
N VAL A 228 -16.26 -16.34 -2.78
CA VAL A 228 -16.66 -16.32 -4.19
C VAL A 228 -15.95 -15.16 -4.85
N ARG A 229 -15.19 -15.45 -5.90
CA ARG A 229 -14.48 -14.43 -6.67
C ARG A 229 -15.41 -13.73 -7.63
N GLY A 230 -15.30 -12.41 -7.70
CA GLY A 230 -16.00 -11.58 -8.67
C GLY A 230 -15.28 -11.49 -10.01
N GLU A 231 -15.56 -10.43 -10.76
CA GLU A 231 -15.06 -10.22 -12.11
C GLU A 231 -13.91 -9.20 -12.10
N GLU A 232 -12.90 -9.44 -12.94
CA GLU A 232 -11.79 -8.49 -13.12
C GLU A 232 -12.25 -7.24 -13.84
N THR A 233 -11.71 -6.10 -13.43
CA THR A 233 -11.93 -4.78 -14.04
C THR A 233 -10.67 -4.33 -14.79
N ASP A 234 -10.70 -3.15 -15.38
CA ASP A 234 -9.53 -2.55 -16.04
C ASP A 234 -8.60 -1.80 -15.06
N LEU A 235 -8.95 -1.70 -13.78
CA LEU A 235 -8.08 -1.11 -12.77
C LEU A 235 -6.93 -2.09 -12.46
N ILE A 236 -5.71 -1.61 -12.55
CA ILE A 236 -4.51 -2.36 -12.21
C ILE A 236 -4.18 -2.12 -10.74
N ASP A 237 -3.93 -3.17 -9.98
CA ASP A 237 -3.31 -3.04 -8.66
C ASP A 237 -1.81 -3.33 -8.77
N ILE A 238 -1.01 -2.41 -8.24
CA ILE A 238 0.41 -2.60 -7.98
C ILE A 238 0.52 -3.00 -6.51
N PRO A 239 0.91 -4.22 -6.17
CA PRO A 239 0.73 -4.75 -4.83
C PRO A 239 1.32 -3.88 -3.73
N GLY A 240 0.49 -3.55 -2.73
CA GLY A 240 0.94 -3.01 -1.45
C GLY A 240 1.48 -4.10 -0.53
N SER A 241 2.31 -3.73 0.45
CA SER A 241 2.81 -4.69 1.44
C SER A 241 3.15 -4.01 2.76
N TRP A 242 2.46 -4.38 3.83
CA TRP A 242 2.81 -3.96 5.20
C TRP A 242 4.25 -4.31 5.60
N TYR A 243 4.89 -5.27 4.90
CA TYR A 243 6.28 -5.66 5.14
C TYR A 243 7.30 -4.81 4.37
N LEU A 244 6.83 -3.95 3.44
CA LEU A 244 7.63 -3.00 2.66
C LEU A 244 7.15 -1.56 2.89
N ASP A 245 6.56 -1.31 4.05
CA ASP A 245 6.09 -0.01 4.52
C ASP A 245 6.94 0.44 5.72
N ASP A 246 7.38 1.69 5.71
CA ASP A 246 8.23 2.26 6.76
C ASP A 246 7.46 2.66 8.02
N LEU A 247 6.14 2.89 7.91
CA LEU A 247 5.32 3.45 8.99
C LEU A 247 5.10 2.47 10.15
N PRO A 248 4.61 1.23 9.95
CA PRO A 248 4.32 0.33 11.07
C PRO A 248 5.52 0.07 11.98
N PRO A 249 6.74 -0.19 11.48
CA PRO A 249 7.87 -0.47 12.35
C PRO A 249 8.54 0.78 12.93
N MET A 250 8.50 1.92 12.24
CA MET A 250 9.35 3.05 12.59
C MET A 250 8.62 4.32 13.04
N MET A 251 7.28 4.35 12.96
CA MET A 251 6.49 5.47 13.46
C MET A 251 5.81 5.13 14.78
N PHE A 252 6.11 5.90 15.84
CA PHE A 252 5.40 5.78 17.10
C PHE A 252 4.09 6.57 17.08
N ILE A 253 2.97 5.89 17.26
CA ILE A 253 1.63 6.49 17.37
C ILE A 253 1.03 6.08 18.71
N LYS A 254 0.74 7.07 19.57
CA LYS A 254 0.28 6.83 20.96
C LYS A 254 -1.01 6.02 21.04
N SER A 255 -1.93 6.26 20.11
CA SER A 255 -3.25 5.63 20.06
C SER A 255 -3.29 4.32 19.30
N ALA A 256 -2.27 4.00 18.49
CA ALA A 256 -2.24 2.81 17.64
C ALA A 256 -1.36 1.73 18.26
N PRO A 257 -1.94 0.62 18.76
CA PRO A 257 -1.19 -0.44 19.42
C PRO A 257 -0.22 -1.18 18.49
N ASN A 258 -0.37 -1.02 17.18
CA ASN A 258 0.44 -1.69 16.16
C ASN A 258 1.59 -0.81 15.62
N SER A 259 1.71 0.44 16.09
CA SER A 259 2.77 1.36 15.66
C SER A 259 3.69 1.66 16.84
N PHE A 260 4.59 0.72 17.12
CA PHE A 260 5.49 0.80 18.28
C PHE A 260 6.60 1.83 18.10
N GLY A 261 6.99 2.10 16.84
CA GLY A 261 8.14 2.92 16.55
C GLY A 261 9.44 2.35 17.11
N PHE A 262 10.52 3.14 17.08
CA PHE A 262 11.80 2.83 17.72
C PHE A 262 12.53 1.57 17.21
N VAL A 263 12.06 0.95 16.10
CA VAL A 263 12.83 -0.10 15.44
C VAL A 263 14.07 0.51 14.80
N ASN A 264 15.21 -0.15 14.95
CA ASN A 264 16.44 0.30 14.32
C ASN A 264 16.30 0.22 12.78
N PRO A 265 16.50 1.32 12.03
CA PRO A 265 16.39 1.28 10.57
C PRO A 265 17.29 0.24 9.88
N ARG A 266 18.38 -0.21 10.52
CA ARG A 266 19.21 -1.29 9.96
C ARG A 266 18.52 -2.64 9.95
N ASP A 267 17.67 -2.91 10.93
CA ASP A 267 16.89 -4.16 10.99
C ASP A 267 15.82 -4.17 9.88
N ILE A 268 15.24 -2.99 9.59
CA ILE A 268 14.31 -2.82 8.46
C ILE A 268 15.04 -2.88 7.12
N GLU A 269 16.23 -2.30 7.01
CA GLU A 269 17.08 -2.44 5.83
C GLU A 269 17.38 -3.91 5.52
N GLU A 270 17.74 -4.70 6.54
CA GLU A 270 18.01 -6.12 6.41
C GLU A 270 16.78 -6.89 5.93
N LEU A 271 15.62 -6.63 6.56
CA LEU A 271 14.34 -7.22 6.18
C LEU A 271 13.95 -6.92 4.72
N TRP A 272 14.12 -5.67 4.27
CA TRP A 272 13.79 -5.28 2.90
C TRP A 272 14.80 -5.84 1.88
N ARG A 273 16.09 -5.93 2.25
CA ARG A 273 17.12 -6.58 1.42
C ARG A 273 16.87 -8.06 1.25
N ASP A 274 16.52 -8.79 2.32
CA ASP A 274 16.21 -10.22 2.25
C ASP A 274 15.01 -10.50 1.33
N GLN A 275 13.97 -9.64 1.37
CA GLN A 275 12.84 -9.73 0.45
C GLN A 275 13.28 -9.47 -1.00
N PHE A 276 14.07 -8.42 -1.22
CA PHE A 276 14.61 -8.11 -2.55
C PHE A 276 15.49 -9.24 -3.08
N ASP A 277 16.38 -9.80 -2.27
CA ASP A 277 17.28 -10.91 -2.65
C ASP A 277 16.49 -12.15 -3.05
N TRP A 278 15.41 -12.44 -2.30
CA TRP A 278 14.50 -13.54 -2.63
C TRP A 278 13.83 -13.29 -3.98
N VAL A 279 13.25 -12.12 -4.19
CA VAL A 279 12.61 -11.72 -5.46
C VAL A 279 13.59 -11.80 -6.62
N TYR A 280 14.78 -11.23 -6.45
CA TYR A 280 15.81 -11.24 -7.48
C TYR A 280 16.28 -12.65 -7.84
N ARG A 281 16.31 -13.58 -6.88
CA ARG A 281 16.65 -14.99 -7.10
C ARG A 281 15.54 -15.75 -7.82
N GLU A 282 14.29 -15.57 -7.40
CA GLU A 282 13.18 -16.45 -7.82
C GLU A 282 12.49 -16.01 -9.12
N PHE A 283 12.53 -14.73 -9.47
CA PHE A 283 11.77 -14.20 -10.61
C PHE A 283 12.70 -13.65 -11.71
N ASP A 284 12.36 -13.91 -12.97
CA ASP A 284 12.94 -13.21 -14.12
C ASP A 284 12.30 -11.85 -14.34
N TYR A 285 11.00 -11.72 -14.05
CA TYR A 285 10.25 -10.47 -14.03
C TYR A 285 9.50 -10.33 -12.70
N ALA A 286 9.62 -9.18 -12.05
CA ALA A 286 8.85 -8.83 -10.86
C ALA A 286 8.82 -7.31 -10.65
N VAL A 287 7.90 -6.84 -9.80
CA VAL A 287 7.92 -5.48 -9.25
C VAL A 287 8.35 -5.56 -7.77
N PHE A 288 9.11 -4.59 -7.31
CA PHE A 288 9.50 -4.45 -5.91
C PHE A 288 9.18 -3.03 -5.46
N THR A 289 8.03 -2.88 -4.82
CA THR A 289 7.45 -1.60 -4.45
C THR A 289 7.55 -1.37 -2.96
N MET A 290 8.05 -0.21 -2.58
CA MET A 290 8.27 0.18 -1.18
C MET A 290 7.44 1.44 -0.89
N THR A 291 6.69 1.43 0.19
CA THR A 291 5.90 2.59 0.65
C THR A 291 6.63 3.28 1.78
N ILE A 292 6.80 4.58 1.66
CA ILE A 292 7.49 5.41 2.64
C ILE A 292 6.74 6.70 2.93
N HIS A 293 6.92 7.21 4.14
CA HIS A 293 6.25 8.42 4.60
C HIS A 293 7.29 9.46 5.02
N PRO A 294 7.17 10.75 4.64
CA PRO A 294 8.10 11.80 5.08
C PRO A 294 8.15 11.97 6.59
N ASP A 295 7.08 11.56 7.30
CA ASP A 295 7.01 11.49 8.76
C ASP A 295 8.12 10.62 9.36
N VAL A 296 8.44 9.52 8.69
CA VAL A 296 9.41 8.49 9.06
C VAL A 296 10.67 8.63 8.23
N SER A 297 10.56 8.48 6.92
CA SER A 297 11.69 8.44 5.98
C SER A 297 12.38 9.80 5.81
N GLY A 298 11.74 10.90 6.21
CA GLY A 298 12.39 12.21 6.35
C GLY A 298 13.35 12.32 7.54
N ARG A 299 13.45 11.30 8.42
CA ARG A 299 14.36 11.30 9.57
C ARG A 299 15.77 10.89 9.13
N PRO A 300 16.83 11.52 9.71
CA PRO A 300 18.22 11.31 9.25
C PRO A 300 18.66 9.83 9.23
N GLN A 301 18.28 9.05 10.23
CA GLN A 301 18.66 7.64 10.33
C GLN A 301 17.99 6.78 9.25
N VAL A 302 16.75 7.14 8.84
CA VAL A 302 16.03 6.42 7.79
C VAL A 302 16.50 6.87 6.41
N LEU A 303 16.81 8.16 6.20
CA LEU A 303 17.44 8.64 4.96
C LEU A 303 18.76 7.91 4.67
N LEU A 304 19.60 7.69 5.69
CA LEU A 304 20.84 6.91 5.55
C LEU A 304 20.57 5.43 5.23
N MET A 305 19.48 4.87 5.75
CA MET A 305 19.06 3.51 5.42
C MET A 305 18.61 3.42 3.96
N LEU A 306 17.73 4.32 3.52
CA LEU A 306 17.25 4.36 2.14
C LEU A 306 18.39 4.53 1.13
N GLU A 307 19.35 5.41 1.40
CA GLU A 307 20.53 5.60 0.55
C GLU A 307 21.29 4.28 0.34
N ARG A 308 21.60 3.55 1.42
CA ARG A 308 22.29 2.26 1.32
C ARG A 308 21.46 1.18 0.62
N LEU A 309 20.15 1.14 0.87
CA LEU A 309 19.24 0.18 0.25
C LEU A 309 19.14 0.43 -1.26
N ILE A 310 18.96 1.68 -1.67
CA ILE A 310 18.88 2.06 -3.09
C ILE A 310 20.18 1.70 -3.82
N GLU A 311 21.33 2.02 -3.23
CA GLU A 311 22.63 1.67 -3.80
C GLU A 311 22.81 0.15 -3.92
N TYR A 312 22.39 -0.59 -2.90
CA TYR A 312 22.40 -2.05 -2.90
C TYR A 312 21.55 -2.64 -4.04
N ILE A 313 20.29 -2.25 -4.13
CA ILE A 313 19.35 -2.72 -5.14
C ILE A 313 19.86 -2.36 -6.56
N ARG A 314 20.32 -1.14 -6.76
CA ARG A 314 20.87 -0.65 -8.05
C ARG A 314 22.10 -1.41 -8.51
N GLY A 315 22.85 -2.02 -7.59
CA GLY A 315 24.02 -2.86 -7.89
C GLY A 315 23.69 -4.16 -8.62
N HIS A 316 22.41 -4.53 -8.75
CA HIS A 316 21.98 -5.79 -9.38
C HIS A 316 21.65 -5.59 -10.86
N SER A 317 22.13 -6.52 -11.68
CA SER A 317 21.91 -6.49 -13.14
C SER A 317 20.43 -6.72 -13.47
N GLY A 318 19.88 -5.92 -14.38
CA GLY A 318 18.48 -6.04 -14.80
C GLY A 318 17.46 -5.40 -13.83
N VAL A 319 17.95 -4.65 -12.84
CA VAL A 319 17.11 -3.85 -11.96
C VAL A 319 16.98 -2.43 -12.50
N ARG A 320 15.76 -1.88 -12.44
CA ARG A 320 15.46 -0.50 -12.82
C ARG A 320 14.51 0.14 -11.81
N PHE A 321 14.88 1.30 -11.30
CA PHE A 321 13.96 2.17 -10.59
C PHE A 321 13.06 2.92 -11.57
N THR A 322 11.77 3.05 -11.24
CA THR A 322 10.77 3.67 -12.09
C THR A 322 9.59 4.17 -11.25
N THR A 323 8.58 4.77 -11.87
CA THR A 323 7.33 5.20 -11.23
C THR A 323 6.29 4.07 -11.22
N PHE A 324 5.24 4.25 -10.44
CA PHE A 324 4.11 3.32 -10.44
C PHE A 324 3.31 3.41 -11.74
N ASP A 325 3.22 4.60 -12.32
CA ASP A 325 2.57 4.80 -13.62
C ASP A 325 3.25 3.98 -14.73
N ASP A 326 4.58 3.98 -14.77
CA ASP A 326 5.37 3.15 -15.68
C ASP A 326 5.17 1.65 -15.45
N ILE A 327 5.07 1.22 -14.17
CA ILE A 327 4.80 -0.18 -13.82
C ILE A 327 3.42 -0.59 -14.33
N ALA A 328 2.41 0.25 -14.16
CA ALA A 328 1.06 -0.01 -14.64
C ALA A 328 1.02 -0.12 -16.17
N ASP A 329 1.72 0.77 -16.89
CA ASP A 329 1.82 0.71 -18.35
C ASP A 329 2.59 -0.54 -18.82
N ASP A 330 3.65 -0.92 -18.13
CA ASP A 330 4.39 -2.14 -18.44
C ASP A 330 3.52 -3.38 -18.25
N PHE A 331 2.77 -3.45 -17.15
CA PHE A 331 1.85 -4.54 -16.87
C PHE A 331 0.73 -4.62 -17.92
N ALA A 332 0.07 -3.52 -18.25
CA ALA A 332 -0.99 -3.48 -19.26
C ALA A 332 -0.49 -3.96 -20.63
N ARG A 333 0.74 -3.62 -21.02
CA ARG A 333 1.37 -4.08 -22.26
C ARG A 333 1.65 -5.59 -22.24
N ARG A 334 2.06 -6.14 -21.12
CA ARG A 334 2.38 -7.57 -20.96
C ARG A 334 1.14 -8.43 -20.85
N HIS A 335 0.06 -7.90 -20.29
CA HIS A 335 -1.17 -8.59 -19.98
C HIS A 335 -2.40 -7.85 -20.54
N PRO A 336 -2.49 -7.64 -21.88
CA PRO A 336 -3.60 -6.90 -22.45
C PRO A 336 -4.91 -7.63 -22.20
N ARG A 337 -5.94 -6.87 -21.78
CA ARG A 337 -7.30 -7.42 -21.65
C ARG A 337 -8.00 -7.39 -23.02
N GLU A 338 -8.76 -8.46 -23.33
CA GLU A 338 -9.62 -8.48 -24.51
C GLU A 338 -10.74 -7.43 -24.35
N GLY A 339 -10.78 -6.44 -25.22
CA GLY A 339 -11.78 -5.38 -25.23
C GLY A 339 -11.36 -4.04 -24.64
N ALA A 340 -10.15 -3.90 -24.10
CA ALA A 340 -9.62 -2.60 -23.74
C ALA A 340 -9.42 -1.77 -25.01
N SER A 341 -10.21 -0.69 -25.18
CA SER A 341 -9.97 0.26 -26.25
C SER A 341 -8.61 0.93 -25.95
N VAL A 342 -7.62 0.65 -26.77
CA VAL A 342 -6.40 1.45 -26.84
C VAL A 342 -6.86 2.88 -27.17
N ALA A 343 -6.84 3.78 -26.19
CA ALA A 343 -7.01 5.19 -26.45
C ALA A 343 -5.84 5.56 -27.39
N ALA A 344 -6.17 5.82 -28.65
CA ALA A 344 -5.20 6.28 -29.63
C ALA A 344 -4.61 7.63 -29.14
N GLU A 345 -3.29 7.73 -29.18
CA GLU A 345 -2.46 8.91 -28.95
C GLU A 345 -2.97 10.19 -29.62
#